data_8394742f6c2ffc6bd3e0b9f48f6b7ecd
#
_entry.id   8394742f6c2ffc6bd3e0b9f48f6b7ecd
#
_cell.length_a   1.000
_cell.length_b   1.000
_cell.length_c   1.000
_cell.angle_alpha   90.00
_cell.angle_beta   90.00
_cell.angle_gamma   90.00
#
_symmetry.space_group_name_H-M   'P 1'
#
loop_
_entity.id
_entity.type
_entity.pdbx_description
1 polymer ?
#
loop_
_entity_poly.entity_id
_entity_poly.type
_entity_poly.pdbx_seq_one_letter_code
_entity_poly.pdbx_strand_id
1 'polypeptide(L)'
;MTKQARMAFALVMGLGLTQAVNAVTVNQTYINKTGSEISQEKGRYARPTIYTDQRACGEPSPNAMACGPSIISVGTQFLQTQESQHGNYAAKMVLAHEWGHSIQFANNIRLQAPYMELQADCNGGSFIRYAVNKLGYQSFLEAAVSSARAAADYSTHGTPAQRDAFTRWGYAQGDLLKCFNNLPK
;
A
#
# COMPACT_ATOMS: atom_id res chain seq x y z
N MET A 1 -45.82 29.79 47.66
CA MET A 1 -46.07 29.65 46.19
C MET A 1 -44.75 29.73 45.44
N THR A 2 -44.15 28.59 45.18
CA THR A 2 -42.84 28.47 44.53
C THR A 2 -43.02 28.07 43.05
N LYS A 3 -42.65 28.96 42.15
CA LYS A 3 -42.64 28.72 40.69
C LYS A 3 -41.42 27.88 40.30
N GLN A 4 -41.65 26.64 39.87
CA GLN A 4 -40.62 25.83 39.24
C GLN A 4 -40.44 26.28 37.79
N ALA A 5 -39.20 26.70 37.43
CA ALA A 5 -38.78 26.95 36.07
C ALA A 5 -38.40 25.61 35.41
N ARG A 6 -39.11 25.24 34.35
CA ARG A 6 -38.75 24.08 33.50
C ARG A 6 -37.71 24.53 32.45
N MET A 7 -36.47 24.06 32.57
CA MET A 7 -35.48 24.18 31.54
C MET A 7 -35.75 23.10 30.47
N ALA A 8 -36.04 23.54 29.24
CA ALA A 8 -36.13 22.69 28.09
C ALA A 8 -34.72 22.52 27.50
N PHE A 9 -34.16 21.30 27.52
CA PHE A 9 -32.96 20.96 26.82
C PHE A 9 -33.32 20.72 25.35
N ALA A 10 -32.88 21.57 24.45
CA ALA A 10 -32.93 21.32 22.99
C ALA A 10 -31.81 20.39 22.60
N LEU A 11 -32.16 19.16 22.22
CA LEU A 11 -31.23 18.17 21.65
C LEU A 11 -30.97 18.58 20.22
N VAL A 12 -29.81 19.19 19.96
CA VAL A 12 -29.32 19.45 18.60
C VAL A 12 -28.78 18.14 18.06
N MET A 13 -29.59 17.40 17.28
CA MET A 13 -29.12 16.31 16.47
C MET A 13 -28.29 16.89 15.31
N GLY A 14 -26.97 16.86 15.47
CA GLY A 14 -26.04 17.12 14.39
C GLY A 14 -26.17 16.01 13.35
N LEU A 15 -26.84 16.28 12.23
CA LEU A 15 -26.75 15.44 11.03
C LEU A 15 -25.32 15.53 10.50
N GLY A 16 -24.49 14.57 10.92
CA GLY A 16 -23.19 14.35 10.31
C GLY A 16 -23.39 13.92 8.86
N LEU A 17 -23.22 14.84 7.92
CA LEU A 17 -23.09 14.52 6.51
C LEU A 17 -21.79 13.72 6.34
N THR A 18 -21.89 12.40 6.38
CA THR A 18 -20.82 11.53 5.89
C THR A 18 -20.74 11.75 4.39
N GLN A 19 -19.81 12.57 3.94
CA GLN A 19 -19.49 12.63 2.53
C GLN A 19 -19.03 11.23 2.12
N ALA A 20 -19.78 10.60 1.23
CA ALA A 20 -19.33 9.39 0.57
C ALA A 20 -18.04 9.74 -0.19
N VAL A 21 -16.90 9.33 0.34
CA VAL A 21 -15.64 9.44 -0.38
C VAL A 21 -15.76 8.50 -1.57
N ASN A 22 -15.88 9.07 -2.78
CA ASN A 22 -15.91 8.27 -4.00
C ASN A 22 -14.66 7.37 -4.03
N ALA A 23 -14.87 6.07 -4.15
CA ALA A 23 -13.77 5.12 -4.27
C ALA A 23 -12.92 5.49 -5.48
N VAL A 24 -11.61 5.44 -5.33
CA VAL A 24 -10.67 5.68 -6.43
C VAL A 24 -10.89 4.61 -7.50
N THR A 25 -11.02 5.05 -8.76
CA THR A 25 -11.14 4.12 -9.90
C THR A 25 -9.76 3.72 -10.38
N VAL A 26 -9.49 2.41 -10.35
CA VAL A 26 -8.26 1.83 -10.88
C VAL A 26 -8.43 1.57 -12.38
N ASN A 27 -7.59 2.19 -13.17
CA ASN A 27 -7.48 2.01 -14.61
C ASN A 27 -6.01 2.16 -15.04
N GLN A 28 -5.73 2.01 -16.33
CA GLN A 28 -4.36 2.14 -16.85
C GLN A 28 -3.71 3.49 -16.50
N THR A 29 -4.48 4.58 -16.53
CA THR A 29 -3.96 5.92 -16.16
C THR A 29 -3.54 5.97 -14.69
N TYR A 30 -4.35 5.40 -13.80
CA TYR A 30 -4.03 5.29 -12.38
C TYR A 30 -2.74 4.47 -12.16
N ILE A 31 -2.63 3.32 -12.85
CA ILE A 31 -1.48 2.41 -12.74
C ILE A 31 -0.21 3.10 -13.25
N ASN A 32 -0.27 3.73 -14.43
CA ASN A 32 0.86 4.45 -15.01
C ASN A 32 1.31 5.62 -14.13
N LYS A 33 0.36 6.40 -13.60
CA LYS A 33 0.66 7.48 -12.65
C LYS A 33 1.34 6.93 -11.42
N THR A 34 0.81 5.88 -10.82
CA THR A 34 1.38 5.25 -9.62
C THR A 34 2.79 4.72 -9.89
N GLY A 35 3.03 4.04 -11.01
CA GLY A 35 4.35 3.59 -11.42
C GLY A 35 5.35 4.75 -11.57
N SER A 36 4.92 5.86 -12.17
CA SER A 36 5.75 7.08 -12.27
C SER A 36 6.09 7.66 -10.90
N GLU A 37 5.12 7.72 -9.99
CA GLU A 37 5.31 8.21 -8.63
C GLU A 37 6.29 7.35 -7.82
N ILE A 38 6.15 6.01 -7.92
CA ILE A 38 7.09 5.07 -7.28
C ILE A 38 8.49 5.22 -7.89
N SER A 39 8.58 5.39 -9.21
CA SER A 39 9.86 5.57 -9.90
C SER A 39 10.61 6.82 -9.47
N GLN A 40 9.93 7.89 -9.04
CA GLN A 40 10.57 9.10 -8.52
C GLN A 40 11.36 8.81 -7.24
N GLU A 41 10.87 7.94 -6.37
CA GLU A 41 11.57 7.53 -5.15
C GLU A 41 12.58 6.42 -5.41
N LYS A 42 12.19 5.41 -6.19
CA LYS A 42 12.84 4.09 -6.24
C LYS A 42 13.56 3.79 -7.55
N GLY A 43 13.36 4.59 -8.60
CA GLY A 43 13.81 4.26 -9.96
C GLY A 43 15.32 4.15 -10.14
N ARG A 44 16.13 4.62 -9.19
CA ARG A 44 17.60 4.39 -9.20
C ARG A 44 18.00 2.97 -8.78
N TYR A 45 17.10 2.22 -8.12
CA TYR A 45 17.37 0.87 -7.64
C TYR A 45 16.79 -0.21 -8.55
N ALA A 46 15.62 0.05 -9.13
CA ALA A 46 15.00 -0.78 -10.18
C ALA A 46 13.99 0.07 -10.96
N ARG A 47 13.79 -0.26 -12.23
CA ARG A 47 12.78 0.39 -13.11
C ARG A 47 11.96 -0.67 -13.84
N PRO A 48 11.12 -1.42 -13.14
CA PRO A 48 10.29 -2.41 -13.80
C PRO A 48 9.23 -1.74 -14.68
N THR A 49 8.88 -2.43 -15.77
CA THR A 49 7.68 -2.14 -16.55
C THR A 49 6.50 -2.82 -15.89
N ILE A 50 5.40 -2.09 -15.71
CA ILE A 50 4.16 -2.64 -15.17
C ILE A 50 3.27 -3.06 -16.33
N TYR A 51 2.97 -4.35 -16.41
CA TYR A 51 2.06 -4.95 -17.37
C TYR A 51 0.71 -5.17 -16.72
N THR A 52 -0.34 -4.65 -17.35
CA THR A 52 -1.71 -4.68 -16.81
C THR A 52 -2.54 -5.70 -17.58
N ASP A 53 -3.17 -6.62 -16.85
CA ASP A 53 -4.06 -7.66 -17.39
C ASP A 53 -3.40 -8.54 -18.49
N GLN A 54 -2.08 -8.76 -18.38
CA GLN A 54 -1.28 -9.52 -19.33
C GLN A 54 -0.53 -10.68 -18.66
N ARG A 55 -0.13 -11.67 -19.46
CA ARG A 55 0.69 -12.80 -19.00
C ARG A 55 2.19 -12.46 -18.96
N ALA A 56 2.57 -11.35 -18.37
CA ALA A 56 3.95 -10.90 -18.41
C ALA A 56 4.91 -11.79 -17.59
N CYS A 57 4.39 -12.53 -16.62
CA CYS A 57 5.12 -13.48 -15.77
C CYS A 57 4.87 -14.95 -16.16
N GLY A 58 4.38 -15.21 -17.36
CA GLY A 58 4.09 -16.57 -17.84
C GLY A 58 2.68 -17.06 -17.52
N GLU A 59 2.12 -16.64 -16.40
CA GLU A 59 0.74 -16.92 -16.00
C GLU A 59 -0.15 -15.68 -16.12
N PRO A 60 -1.48 -15.83 -16.31
CA PRO A 60 -2.37 -14.70 -16.14
C PRO A 60 -2.23 -14.23 -14.69
N SER A 61 -1.92 -12.95 -14.48
CA SER A 61 -1.87 -12.41 -13.13
C SER A 61 -3.26 -11.96 -12.68
N PRO A 62 -4.02 -12.78 -11.95
CA PRO A 62 -5.26 -12.31 -11.33
C PRO A 62 -4.99 -11.34 -10.17
N ASN A 63 -3.74 -11.29 -9.71
CA ASN A 63 -3.26 -10.52 -8.57
C ASN A 63 -2.24 -9.47 -9.01
N ALA A 64 -1.19 -9.29 -8.21
CA ALA A 64 0.02 -8.56 -8.55
C ALA A 64 1.23 -9.44 -8.27
N MET A 65 2.27 -9.32 -9.12
CA MET A 65 3.49 -10.11 -8.99
C MET A 65 4.65 -9.42 -9.70
N ALA A 66 5.79 -9.31 -9.02
CA ALA A 66 7.07 -9.04 -9.66
C ALA A 66 7.76 -10.37 -10.01
N CYS A 67 8.09 -10.57 -11.27
CA CYS A 67 8.76 -11.80 -11.74
C CYS A 67 10.19 -11.55 -12.23
N GLY A 68 10.83 -10.54 -11.66
CA GLY A 68 12.23 -10.21 -11.96
C GLY A 68 12.49 -8.72 -11.74
N PRO A 69 13.71 -8.26 -12.06
CA PRO A 69 14.09 -6.87 -11.80
C PRO A 69 13.37 -5.85 -12.68
N SER A 70 12.78 -6.30 -13.79
CA SER A 70 12.23 -5.43 -14.83
C SER A 70 10.76 -5.64 -15.16
N ILE A 71 10.08 -6.58 -14.50
CA ILE A 71 8.69 -6.92 -14.82
C ILE A 71 7.83 -7.00 -13.56
N ILE A 72 6.76 -6.22 -13.56
CA ILE A 72 5.63 -6.34 -12.62
C ILE A 72 4.38 -6.63 -13.45
N SER A 73 3.63 -7.68 -13.11
CA SER A 73 2.34 -8.03 -13.72
C SER A 73 1.23 -7.79 -12.72
N VAL A 74 0.17 -7.09 -13.12
CA VAL A 74 -0.95 -6.73 -12.23
C VAL A 74 -2.30 -6.92 -12.91
N GLY A 75 -3.29 -7.36 -12.14
CA GLY A 75 -4.68 -7.40 -12.55
C GLY A 75 -5.41 -6.11 -12.13
N THR A 76 -6.04 -5.41 -13.10
CA THR A 76 -6.82 -4.19 -12.81
C THR A 76 -7.94 -4.47 -11.81
N GLN A 77 -8.65 -5.59 -11.97
CA GLN A 77 -9.74 -5.98 -11.08
C GLN A 77 -9.25 -6.25 -9.65
N PHE A 78 -8.08 -6.88 -9.51
CA PHE A 78 -7.47 -7.10 -8.20
C PHE A 78 -7.15 -5.77 -7.51
N LEU A 79 -6.50 -4.86 -8.22
CA LEU A 79 -6.16 -3.54 -7.67
C LEU A 79 -7.41 -2.72 -7.32
N GLN A 80 -8.49 -2.81 -8.12
CA GLN A 80 -9.77 -2.17 -7.80
C GLN A 80 -10.39 -2.78 -6.55
N THR A 81 -10.25 -4.08 -6.35
CA THR A 81 -10.71 -4.77 -5.13
C THR A 81 -9.94 -4.26 -3.89
N GLN A 82 -8.63 -4.05 -4.01
CA GLN A 82 -7.84 -3.45 -2.92
C GLN A 82 -8.36 -2.07 -2.51
N GLU A 83 -8.65 -1.19 -3.48
CA GLU A 83 -9.25 0.13 -3.21
C GLU A 83 -10.60 0.01 -2.51
N SER A 84 -11.46 -0.89 -2.99
CA SER A 84 -12.82 -1.05 -2.48
C SER A 84 -12.87 -1.65 -1.07
N GLN A 85 -11.99 -2.58 -0.76
CA GLN A 85 -11.98 -3.31 0.51
C GLN A 85 -11.16 -2.64 1.60
N HIS A 86 -10.07 -1.99 1.24
CA HIS A 86 -9.09 -1.48 2.20
C HIS A 86 -9.06 0.04 2.27
N GLY A 87 -9.67 0.72 1.30
CA GLY A 87 -9.74 2.18 1.24
C GLY A 87 -8.83 2.78 0.16
N ASN A 88 -9.04 4.08 -0.07
CA ASN A 88 -8.38 4.80 -1.15
C ASN A 88 -6.85 4.70 -1.08
N TYR A 89 -6.25 4.41 -2.22
CA TYR A 89 -4.82 4.24 -2.46
C TYR A 89 -4.21 2.95 -1.89
N ALA A 90 -5.02 1.97 -1.43
CA ALA A 90 -4.53 0.63 -1.06
C ALA A 90 -3.80 -0.06 -2.23
N ALA A 91 -4.27 0.12 -3.46
CA ALA A 91 -3.61 -0.39 -4.67
C ALA A 91 -2.21 0.19 -4.89
N LYS A 92 -1.94 1.42 -4.42
CA LYS A 92 -0.59 2.00 -4.48
C LYS A 92 0.38 1.25 -3.57
N MET A 93 -0.08 0.79 -2.40
CA MET A 93 0.71 -0.06 -1.51
C MET A 93 1.10 -1.35 -2.23
N VAL A 94 0.16 -2.02 -2.89
CA VAL A 94 0.44 -3.24 -3.66
C VAL A 94 1.51 -3.00 -4.71
N LEU A 95 1.35 -1.96 -5.55
CA LEU A 95 2.33 -1.64 -6.59
C LEU A 95 3.71 -1.30 -6.02
N ALA A 96 3.77 -0.61 -4.89
CA ALA A 96 5.04 -0.28 -4.23
C ALA A 96 5.69 -1.50 -3.57
N HIS A 97 4.90 -2.46 -3.06
CA HIS A 97 5.34 -3.76 -2.57
C HIS A 97 5.99 -4.58 -3.70
N GLU A 98 5.32 -4.71 -4.86
CA GLU A 98 5.86 -5.42 -6.02
C GLU A 98 7.14 -4.75 -6.55
N TRP A 99 7.19 -3.42 -6.50
CA TRP A 99 8.43 -2.71 -6.84
C TRP A 99 9.56 -3.04 -5.86
N GLY A 100 9.24 -3.29 -4.60
CA GLY A 100 10.17 -3.80 -3.60
C GLY A 100 10.79 -5.13 -4.01
N HIS A 101 9.99 -6.08 -4.51
CA HIS A 101 10.49 -7.34 -5.05
C HIS A 101 11.38 -7.12 -6.28
N SER A 102 11.02 -6.21 -7.18
CA SER A 102 11.88 -5.88 -8.32
C SER A 102 13.25 -5.34 -7.89
N ILE A 103 13.32 -4.55 -6.81
CA ILE A 103 14.59 -4.10 -6.22
C ILE A 103 15.36 -5.26 -5.60
N GLN A 104 14.69 -6.18 -4.91
CA GLN A 104 15.32 -7.38 -4.36
C GLN A 104 15.96 -8.21 -5.47
N PHE A 105 15.24 -8.45 -6.56
CA PHE A 105 15.78 -9.17 -7.74
C PHE A 105 16.98 -8.44 -8.35
N ALA A 106 16.88 -7.13 -8.55
CA ALA A 106 17.94 -6.32 -9.17
C ALA A 106 19.24 -6.31 -8.34
N ASN A 107 19.14 -6.46 -7.02
CA ASN A 107 20.26 -6.41 -6.09
C ASN A 107 20.65 -7.78 -5.50
N ASN A 108 20.12 -8.88 -6.06
CA ASN A 108 20.36 -10.25 -5.59
C ASN A 108 20.08 -10.47 -4.10
N ILE A 109 19.11 -9.73 -3.54
CA ILE A 109 18.71 -9.90 -2.14
C ILE A 109 17.94 -11.21 -2.02
N ARG A 110 18.38 -12.05 -1.10
CA ARG A 110 17.77 -13.35 -0.77
C ARG A 110 17.58 -13.44 0.74
N LEU A 111 16.35 -13.30 1.17
CA LEU A 111 15.96 -13.49 2.57
C LEU A 111 15.08 -14.73 2.67
N GLN A 112 15.12 -15.40 3.83
CA GLN A 112 14.19 -16.49 4.11
C GLN A 112 12.77 -15.92 4.30
N ALA A 113 11.77 -16.72 3.91
CA ALA A 113 10.39 -16.38 4.25
C ALA A 113 10.21 -16.23 5.77
N PRO A 114 9.43 -15.28 6.25
CA PRO A 114 8.63 -14.30 5.48
C PRO A 114 9.40 -13.00 5.17
N TYR A 115 10.70 -12.89 5.48
CA TYR A 115 11.42 -11.60 5.44
C TYR A 115 11.54 -10.97 4.05
N MET A 116 11.45 -11.76 2.97
CA MET A 116 11.35 -11.20 1.61
C MET A 116 10.12 -10.32 1.48
N GLU A 117 8.97 -10.83 1.92
CA GLU A 117 7.69 -10.14 1.88
C GLU A 117 7.64 -8.94 2.84
N LEU A 118 8.13 -9.15 4.05
CA LEU A 118 8.18 -8.10 5.07
C LEU A 118 9.08 -6.92 4.65
N GLN A 119 10.18 -7.21 3.95
CA GLN A 119 11.02 -6.17 3.37
C GLN A 119 10.30 -5.43 2.25
N ALA A 120 9.51 -6.12 1.42
CA ALA A 120 8.69 -5.50 0.40
C ALA A 120 7.56 -4.64 1.03
N ASP A 121 6.98 -5.07 2.15
CA ASP A 121 6.02 -4.24 2.92
C ASP A 121 6.66 -2.98 3.49
N CYS A 122 7.86 -3.09 4.05
CA CYS A 122 8.63 -1.93 4.49
C CYS A 122 8.86 -0.95 3.33
N ASN A 123 9.18 -1.47 2.16
CA ASN A 123 9.36 -0.71 0.93
C ASN A 123 8.08 0.03 0.52
N GLY A 124 6.93 -0.63 0.60
CA GLY A 124 5.62 -0.01 0.42
C GLY A 124 5.39 1.12 1.42
N GLY A 125 5.69 0.89 2.70
CA GLY A 125 5.60 1.89 3.76
C GLY A 125 6.45 3.14 3.50
N SER A 126 7.70 2.98 3.02
CA SER A 126 8.56 4.12 2.66
C SER A 126 7.95 4.95 1.54
N PHE A 127 7.36 4.30 0.53
CA PHE A 127 6.67 4.99 -0.55
C PHE A 127 5.46 5.80 -0.04
N ILE A 128 4.67 5.27 0.87
CA ILE A 128 3.54 6.03 1.46
C ILE A 128 4.06 7.31 2.10
N ARG A 129 5.16 7.23 2.85
CA ARG A 129 5.78 8.42 3.46
C ARG A 129 6.27 9.42 2.41
N TYR A 130 6.88 8.92 1.34
CA TYR A 130 7.28 9.75 0.21
C TYR A 130 6.07 10.42 -0.44
N ALA A 131 5.01 9.67 -0.71
CA ALA A 131 3.78 10.18 -1.31
C ALA A 131 3.15 11.32 -0.48
N VAL A 132 3.09 11.17 0.84
CA VAL A 132 2.60 12.20 1.76
C VAL A 132 3.51 13.44 1.73
N ASN A 133 4.81 13.25 1.87
CA ASN A 133 5.75 14.37 2.09
C ASN A 133 6.15 15.09 0.80
N LYS A 134 6.14 14.40 -0.35
CA LYS A 134 6.67 14.94 -1.62
C LYS A 134 5.62 15.08 -2.71
N LEU A 135 4.56 14.26 -2.69
CA LEU A 135 3.53 14.27 -3.73
C LEU A 135 2.21 14.92 -3.25
N GLY A 136 2.12 15.32 -1.97
CA GLY A 136 0.98 16.03 -1.42
C GLY A 136 -0.25 15.14 -1.14
N TYR A 137 -0.09 13.82 -1.04
CA TYR A 137 -1.18 12.94 -0.64
C TYR A 137 -1.53 13.13 0.83
N GLN A 138 -2.81 13.02 1.16
CA GLN A 138 -3.19 12.71 2.53
C GLN A 138 -2.70 11.31 2.88
N SER A 139 -2.41 11.07 4.18
CA SER A 139 -1.93 9.75 4.60
C SER A 139 -2.97 8.67 4.31
N PHE A 140 -2.53 7.65 3.60
CA PHE A 140 -3.30 6.42 3.35
C PHE A 140 -2.65 5.20 4.01
N LEU A 141 -1.91 5.43 5.09
CA LEU A 141 -1.21 4.36 5.83
C LEU A 141 -2.16 3.27 6.31
N GLU A 142 -3.33 3.63 6.84
CA GLU A 142 -4.27 2.63 7.37
C GLU A 142 -4.86 1.76 6.25
N ALA A 143 -5.16 2.34 5.08
CA ALA A 143 -5.59 1.59 3.91
C ALA A 143 -4.50 0.61 3.44
N ALA A 144 -3.26 1.06 3.39
CA ALA A 144 -2.10 0.25 3.03
C ALA A 144 -1.83 -0.89 4.03
N VAL A 145 -1.87 -0.60 5.32
CA VAL A 145 -1.72 -1.62 6.38
C VAL A 145 -2.84 -2.64 6.31
N SER A 146 -4.09 -2.21 6.09
CA SER A 146 -5.22 -3.13 5.91
C SER A 146 -5.01 -4.08 4.74
N SER A 147 -4.55 -3.57 3.60
CA SER A 147 -4.21 -4.38 2.41
C SER A 147 -3.07 -5.36 2.69
N ALA A 148 -1.97 -4.91 3.30
CA ALA A 148 -0.84 -5.76 3.64
C ALA A 148 -1.23 -6.89 4.59
N ARG A 149 -2.02 -6.61 5.64
CA ARG A 149 -2.53 -7.62 6.59
C ARG A 149 -3.40 -8.67 5.91
N ALA A 150 -4.22 -8.27 4.95
CA ALA A 150 -5.12 -9.18 4.23
C ALA A 150 -4.37 -10.19 3.35
N ALA A 151 -3.14 -9.87 2.94
CA ALA A 151 -2.29 -10.75 2.14
C ALA A 151 -1.41 -11.70 2.98
N ALA A 152 -1.59 -11.76 4.30
CA ALA A 152 -0.88 -12.69 5.16
C ALA A 152 -1.31 -14.15 4.93
N ASP A 153 -0.35 -15.07 4.94
CA ASP A 153 -0.62 -16.51 4.77
C ASP A 153 0.04 -17.40 5.86
N TYR A 154 0.71 -16.77 6.81
CA TYR A 154 1.44 -17.39 7.94
C TYR A 154 2.63 -18.29 7.56
N SER A 155 2.81 -18.61 6.29
CA SER A 155 3.90 -19.47 5.81
C SER A 155 4.96 -18.69 5.05
N THR A 156 4.57 -18.01 3.97
CA THR A 156 5.48 -17.30 3.09
C THR A 156 5.42 -15.78 3.24
N HIS A 157 4.22 -15.22 3.47
CA HIS A 157 4.01 -13.77 3.56
C HIS A 157 4.01 -13.22 5.00
N GLY A 158 4.14 -14.10 6.00
CA GLY A 158 4.13 -13.70 7.40
C GLY A 158 2.73 -13.54 7.99
N THR A 159 2.68 -13.18 9.28
CA THR A 159 1.43 -12.93 9.99
C THR A 159 0.89 -11.53 9.71
N PRO A 160 -0.44 -11.29 9.91
CA PRO A 160 -1.00 -9.95 9.79
C PRO A 160 -0.30 -8.90 10.66
N ALA A 161 0.15 -9.31 11.87
CA ALA A 161 0.86 -8.42 12.79
C ALA A 161 2.26 -8.04 12.28
N GLN A 162 2.97 -9.00 11.67
CA GLN A 162 4.27 -8.73 11.06
C GLN A 162 4.13 -7.78 9.87
N ARG A 163 3.20 -8.04 8.96
CA ARG A 163 2.96 -7.18 7.79
C ARG A 163 2.57 -5.75 8.20
N ASP A 164 1.72 -5.60 9.21
CA ASP A 164 1.39 -4.30 9.83
C ASP A 164 2.67 -3.60 10.33
N ALA A 165 3.43 -4.29 11.19
CA ALA A 165 4.62 -3.72 11.81
C ALA A 165 5.67 -3.25 10.79
N PHE A 166 5.93 -4.05 9.75
CA PHE A 166 6.93 -3.72 8.73
C PHE A 166 6.46 -2.59 7.80
N THR A 167 5.18 -2.54 7.43
CA THR A 167 4.60 -1.42 6.67
C THR A 167 4.71 -0.11 7.46
N ARG A 168 4.32 -0.12 8.74
CA ARG A 168 4.41 1.06 9.62
C ARG A 168 5.85 1.47 9.89
N TRP A 169 6.74 0.50 10.05
CA TRP A 169 8.15 0.79 10.24
C TRP A 169 8.74 1.49 9.01
N GLY A 170 8.46 0.99 7.78
CA GLY A 170 8.86 1.62 6.54
C GLY A 170 8.34 3.06 6.41
N TYR A 171 7.07 3.29 6.76
CA TYR A 171 6.47 4.62 6.80
C TYR A 171 7.18 5.54 7.82
N ALA A 172 7.48 5.03 9.01
CA ALA A 172 8.16 5.82 10.05
C ALA A 172 9.59 6.21 9.64
N GLN A 173 10.32 5.31 9.00
CA GLN A 173 11.67 5.58 8.50
C GLN A 173 11.68 6.56 7.32
N GLY A 174 10.72 6.43 6.40
CA GLY A 174 10.63 7.26 5.18
C GLY A 174 11.86 7.19 4.29
N ASP A 175 12.65 6.14 4.44
CA ASP A 175 13.91 5.90 3.72
C ASP A 175 13.96 4.44 3.27
N LEU A 176 13.96 4.26 1.96
CA LEU A 176 14.05 2.97 1.32
C LEU A 176 15.27 2.16 1.77
N LEU A 177 16.43 2.80 1.92
CA LEU A 177 17.66 2.10 2.31
C LEU A 177 17.57 1.50 3.72
N LYS A 178 16.77 2.09 4.60
CA LYS A 178 16.51 1.50 5.92
C LYS A 178 15.83 0.14 5.78
N CYS A 179 14.90 -0.02 4.85
CA CYS A 179 14.25 -1.30 4.60
C CYS A 179 15.21 -2.40 4.16
N PHE A 180 16.30 -2.05 3.48
CA PHE A 180 17.28 -3.04 3.02
C PHE A 180 18.40 -3.32 4.01
N ASN A 181 18.78 -2.33 4.82
CA ASN A 181 19.97 -2.43 5.67
C ASN A 181 19.64 -2.72 7.15
N ASN A 182 18.47 -2.36 7.64
CA ASN A 182 18.14 -2.35 9.07
C ASN A 182 16.73 -2.86 9.38
N LEU A 183 16.30 -3.96 8.76
CA LEU A 183 15.00 -4.55 9.09
C LEU A 183 14.88 -4.85 10.58
N PRO A 184 13.71 -4.59 11.21
CA PRO A 184 13.44 -5.03 12.57
C PRO A 184 13.58 -6.56 12.64
N LYS A 185 14.13 -7.04 13.77
CA LYS A 185 14.29 -8.47 14.06
C LYS A 185 13.04 -9.02 14.73
#